data_9f853be5570d09e16c68f5db6655163b
#
_entry.id   9f853be5570d09e16c68f5db6655163b
#
_cell.length_a   1.000
_cell.length_b   1.000
_cell.length_c   1.000
_cell.angle_alpha   90.00
_cell.angle_beta   90.00
_cell.angle_gamma   90.00
#
_symmetry.space_group_name_H-M   'P 1'
#
loop_
_entity.id
_entity.type
_entity.pdbx_description
1 polymer ?
#
loop_
_entity_poly.entity_id
_entity_poly.type
_entity_poly.pdbx_seq_one_letter_code
_entity_poly.pdbx_strand_id
1 'polypeptide(L)'
;MAEYTPKTIYELIQEIDEGRVILPAMQRNFVWSEDKICSLFESIMRDYPIGTFLFWMINEDIFKKYVFNEFIRDYDEELGKMQRGKRATASFSDYTAVLDGQQRITSLYMGVKGKYRTHIKGKPWDKPESYVDRYLCVDILFLPGEDEEYKFAFLPDESIECFKTDDNENNEYWIKVSTVFEEDDVSNMADIALGIPENNSIFPLNLRKKAIKTLSTLYNALKLVQNVNFYSAKNKTLTDVVDIFVRVNSGGQKLDSSDLMLSVAAGEQGDVDIHVRIQEAVEEVNNVPVKIEEGFKVDKELLL
;
A
#
# COMPACT_ATOMS: atom_id res chain seq x y z
N MET A 1 -3.24 23.34 -17.69
CA MET A 1 -2.32 23.42 -16.54
C MET A 1 -2.53 22.20 -15.69
N ALA A 2 -1.47 21.64 -15.11
CA ALA A 2 -1.63 20.61 -14.08
C ALA A 2 -2.29 21.27 -12.86
N GLU A 3 -3.34 20.67 -12.35
CA GLU A 3 -4.07 21.16 -11.20
C GLU A 3 -3.59 20.41 -9.96
N TYR A 4 -3.16 21.16 -8.96
CA TYR A 4 -2.80 20.62 -7.66
C TYR A 4 -4.08 20.53 -6.82
N THR A 5 -4.46 19.32 -6.45
CA THR A 5 -5.68 19.09 -5.68
C THR A 5 -5.35 18.14 -4.52
N PRO A 6 -5.46 18.58 -3.27
CA PRO A 6 -5.28 17.69 -2.14
C PRO A 6 -6.55 16.86 -1.90
N LYS A 7 -6.35 15.63 -1.36
CA LYS A 7 -7.42 14.73 -0.88
C LYS A 7 -7.06 14.16 0.48
N THR A 8 -8.07 13.72 1.21
CA THR A 8 -7.86 12.89 2.39
C THR A 8 -7.48 11.46 1.98
N ILE A 9 -6.89 10.70 2.90
CA ILE A 9 -6.65 9.27 2.69
C ILE A 9 -7.99 8.53 2.56
N TYR A 10 -9.00 8.95 3.33
CA TYR A 10 -10.34 8.38 3.26
C TYR A 10 -10.94 8.49 1.85
N GLU A 11 -10.94 9.68 1.24
CA GLU A 11 -11.43 9.89 -0.12
C GLU A 11 -10.70 9.03 -1.14
N LEU A 12 -9.36 8.93 -1.04
CA LEU A 12 -8.57 8.10 -1.93
C LEU A 12 -8.93 6.62 -1.82
N ILE A 13 -9.05 6.10 -0.60
CA ILE A 13 -9.41 4.69 -0.34
C ILE A 13 -10.82 4.37 -0.86
N GLN A 14 -11.79 5.28 -0.68
CA GLN A 14 -13.14 5.11 -1.23
C GLN A 14 -13.11 5.03 -2.77
N GLU A 15 -12.38 5.91 -3.44
CA GLU A 15 -12.24 5.88 -4.89
C GLU A 15 -11.55 4.58 -5.41
N ILE A 16 -10.63 4.00 -4.62
CA ILE A 16 -10.02 2.70 -4.93
C ILE A 16 -11.05 1.58 -4.78
N ASP A 17 -11.85 1.60 -3.71
CA ASP A 17 -12.91 0.60 -3.48
C ASP A 17 -13.98 0.62 -4.57
N GLU A 18 -14.33 1.81 -5.04
CA GLU A 18 -15.24 2.00 -6.17
C GLU A 18 -14.65 1.55 -7.51
N GLY A 19 -13.32 1.36 -7.60
CA GLY A 19 -12.64 1.04 -8.85
C GLY A 19 -12.38 2.23 -9.77
N ARG A 20 -12.46 3.47 -9.25
CA ARG A 20 -12.17 4.70 -9.99
C ARG A 20 -10.68 5.03 -10.04
N VAL A 21 -9.92 4.61 -9.02
CA VAL A 21 -8.47 4.76 -8.96
C VAL A 21 -7.84 3.42 -9.30
N ILE A 22 -7.03 3.41 -10.35
CA ILE A 22 -6.49 2.20 -10.98
C ILE A 22 -5.00 2.35 -11.28
N LEU A 23 -4.35 1.23 -11.59
CA LEU A 23 -2.93 1.16 -11.92
C LEU A 23 -2.74 0.82 -13.40
N PRO A 24 -1.93 1.57 -14.17
CA PRO A 24 -1.47 1.11 -15.48
C PRO A 24 -0.74 -0.24 -15.34
N ALA A 25 -0.94 -1.16 -16.29
CA ALA A 25 -0.32 -2.50 -16.26
C ALA A 25 1.23 -2.47 -16.22
N MET A 26 1.81 -1.33 -16.63
CA MET A 26 3.26 -1.06 -16.60
C MET A 26 3.86 -0.93 -15.20
N GLN A 27 3.05 -0.80 -14.17
CA GLN A 27 3.55 -0.59 -12.81
C GLN A 27 4.21 -1.87 -12.25
N ARG A 28 5.32 -1.66 -11.52
CA ARG A 28 6.02 -2.75 -10.83
C ARG A 28 5.15 -3.37 -9.73
N ASN A 29 5.46 -4.62 -9.39
CA ASN A 29 4.81 -5.31 -8.28
C ASN A 29 5.01 -4.57 -6.94
N PHE A 30 4.14 -4.85 -5.98
CA PHE A 30 4.29 -4.33 -4.63
C PHE A 30 5.51 -4.98 -3.94
N VAL A 31 6.37 -4.15 -3.34
CA VAL A 31 7.65 -4.60 -2.74
C VAL A 31 7.95 -3.99 -1.37
N TRP A 32 7.06 -3.16 -0.82
CA TRP A 32 7.28 -2.55 0.49
C TRP A 32 7.15 -3.58 1.61
N SER A 33 8.10 -3.50 2.56
CA SER A 33 8.06 -4.29 3.80
C SER A 33 7.07 -3.70 4.81
N GLU A 34 6.68 -4.50 5.80
CA GLU A 34 5.87 -4.06 6.94
C GLU A 34 6.45 -2.82 7.62
N ASP A 35 7.77 -2.79 7.87
CA ASP A 35 8.43 -1.65 8.52
C ASP A 35 8.25 -0.35 7.73
N LYS A 36 8.32 -0.41 6.39
CA LYS A 36 8.08 0.77 5.55
C LYS A 36 6.63 1.23 5.61
N ILE A 37 5.68 0.31 5.72
CA ILE A 37 4.27 0.65 5.89
C ILE A 37 4.07 1.29 7.26
N CYS A 38 4.61 0.71 8.33
CA CYS A 38 4.55 1.28 9.69
C CYS A 38 5.14 2.70 9.73
N SER A 39 6.31 2.91 9.14
CA SER A 39 6.95 4.24 9.05
C SER A 39 6.14 5.24 8.24
N LEU A 40 5.41 4.80 7.21
CA LEU A 40 4.49 5.67 6.45
C LEU A 40 3.35 6.15 7.37
N PHE A 41 2.73 5.27 8.14
CA PHE A 41 1.63 5.63 9.04
C PHE A 41 2.11 6.49 10.21
N GLU A 42 3.29 6.23 10.75
CA GLU A 42 3.92 7.11 11.74
C GLU A 42 4.14 8.52 11.17
N SER A 43 4.66 8.63 9.95
CA SER A 43 4.85 9.92 9.27
C SER A 43 3.53 10.68 9.09
N ILE A 44 2.45 9.97 8.74
CA ILE A 44 1.10 10.54 8.60
C ILE A 44 0.59 11.07 9.95
N MET A 45 0.79 10.30 11.02
CA MET A 45 0.40 10.71 12.38
C MET A 45 1.16 11.95 12.88
N ARG A 46 2.40 12.13 12.42
CA ARG A 46 3.25 13.28 12.75
C ARG A 46 3.03 14.48 11.82
N ASP A 47 2.03 14.39 10.94
CA ASP A 47 1.77 15.40 9.88
C ASP A 47 3.00 15.67 8.99
N TYR A 48 3.81 14.63 8.77
CA TYR A 48 4.94 14.72 7.85
C TYR A 48 4.48 14.53 6.40
N PRO A 49 5.06 15.25 5.45
CA PRO A 49 4.70 15.10 4.05
C PRO A 49 5.08 13.71 3.55
N ILE A 50 4.10 12.98 3.03
CA ILE A 50 4.29 11.64 2.46
C ILE A 50 4.68 11.67 0.97
N GLY A 51 5.06 12.85 0.48
CA GLY A 51 5.45 13.08 -0.91
C GLY A 51 4.27 13.39 -1.81
N THR A 52 4.57 13.75 -3.06
CA THR A 52 3.56 14.06 -4.07
C THR A 52 3.25 12.82 -4.90
N PHE A 53 2.01 12.73 -5.36
CA PHE A 53 1.55 11.69 -6.28
C PHE A 53 1.39 12.26 -7.68
N LEU A 54 1.47 11.41 -8.69
CA LEU A 54 1.20 11.76 -10.08
C LEU A 54 0.05 10.90 -10.61
N PHE A 55 -1.04 11.55 -11.00
CA PHE A 55 -2.24 10.90 -11.51
C PHE A 55 -2.49 11.27 -12.96
N TRP A 56 -2.97 10.33 -13.74
CA TRP A 56 -3.43 10.52 -15.10
C TRP A 56 -4.94 10.36 -15.14
N MET A 57 -5.62 11.46 -15.49
CA MET A 57 -7.07 11.46 -15.67
C MET A 57 -7.40 10.91 -17.05
N ILE A 58 -8.06 9.78 -17.11
CA ILE A 58 -8.39 9.06 -18.34
C ILE A 58 -9.91 8.91 -18.47
N ASN A 59 -10.38 8.94 -19.71
CA ASN A 59 -11.76 8.65 -20.05
C ASN A 59 -11.93 7.17 -20.45
N GLU A 60 -13.17 6.77 -20.72
CA GLU A 60 -13.53 5.41 -21.14
C GLU A 60 -12.80 4.95 -22.40
N ASP A 61 -12.55 5.86 -23.38
CA ASP A 61 -11.86 5.52 -24.63
C ASP A 61 -10.40 5.13 -24.37
N ILE A 62 -9.71 5.88 -23.52
CA ILE A 62 -8.34 5.56 -23.08
C ILE A 62 -8.34 4.28 -22.26
N PHE A 63 -9.32 4.11 -21.37
CA PHE A 63 -9.45 2.89 -20.57
C PHE A 63 -9.59 1.63 -21.44
N LYS A 64 -10.41 1.68 -22.48
CA LYS A 64 -10.61 0.56 -23.43
C LYS A 64 -9.38 0.27 -24.29
N LYS A 65 -8.56 1.29 -24.53
CA LYS A 65 -7.38 1.18 -25.40
C LYS A 65 -6.19 0.53 -24.71
N TYR A 66 -6.07 0.69 -23.38
CA TYR A 66 -4.91 0.23 -22.59
C TYR A 66 -5.33 -0.69 -21.45
N VAL A 67 -4.37 -1.46 -20.95
CA VAL A 67 -4.61 -2.39 -19.84
C VAL A 67 -4.36 -1.70 -18.49
N PHE A 68 -5.33 -1.81 -17.59
CA PHE A 68 -5.26 -1.31 -16.22
C PHE A 68 -5.59 -2.42 -15.24
N ASN A 69 -4.99 -2.34 -14.05
CA ASN A 69 -5.23 -3.25 -12.94
C ASN A 69 -5.82 -2.48 -11.75
N GLU A 70 -6.60 -3.18 -10.93
CA GLU A 70 -6.97 -2.71 -9.60
C GLU A 70 -5.73 -2.74 -8.70
N PHE A 71 -5.83 -2.09 -7.54
CA PHE A 71 -4.83 -2.25 -6.47
C PHE A 71 -4.93 -3.65 -5.86
N ILE A 72 -3.79 -4.21 -5.44
CA ILE A 72 -3.83 -5.38 -4.55
C ILE A 72 -4.45 -4.96 -3.22
N ARG A 73 -5.38 -5.76 -2.74
CA ARG A 73 -6.11 -5.48 -1.50
C ARG A 73 -5.43 -6.10 -0.30
N ASP A 74 -4.90 -7.30 -0.49
CA ASP A 74 -4.20 -8.08 0.53
C ASP A 74 -2.84 -8.50 -0.01
N TYR A 75 -1.83 -8.51 0.85
CA TYR A 75 -0.55 -9.12 0.54
C TYR A 75 -0.50 -10.55 1.06
N ASP A 76 -0.02 -11.47 0.24
CA ASP A 76 0.14 -12.88 0.60
C ASP A 76 1.55 -13.37 0.24
N GLU A 77 2.37 -13.62 1.25
CA GLU A 77 3.75 -14.06 1.06
C GLU A 77 3.84 -15.42 0.36
N GLU A 78 2.81 -16.29 0.49
CA GLU A 78 2.71 -17.56 -0.20
C GLU A 78 2.70 -17.40 -1.73
N LEU A 79 2.06 -16.34 -2.23
CA LEU A 79 2.01 -16.02 -3.66
C LEU A 79 3.31 -15.40 -4.19
N GLY A 80 4.26 -15.11 -3.29
CA GLY A 80 5.56 -14.54 -3.63
C GLY A 80 5.50 -13.10 -4.15
N LYS A 81 6.55 -12.67 -4.86
CA LYS A 81 6.74 -11.27 -5.31
C LYS A 81 5.91 -10.87 -6.53
N MET A 82 5.16 -11.78 -7.15
CA MET A 82 4.44 -11.54 -8.41
C MET A 82 2.98 -11.13 -8.21
N GLN A 83 2.63 -10.57 -7.04
CA GLN A 83 1.26 -10.18 -6.75
C GLN A 83 0.88 -8.90 -7.48
N ARG A 84 -0.20 -8.99 -8.23
CA ARG A 84 -0.84 -7.87 -8.93
C ARG A 84 -2.33 -7.83 -8.60
N GLY A 85 -2.91 -6.64 -8.67
CA GLY A 85 -4.35 -6.49 -8.66
C GLY A 85 -4.99 -7.16 -9.88
N LYS A 86 -6.27 -7.46 -9.78
CA LYS A 86 -7.06 -7.99 -10.89
C LYS A 86 -7.11 -6.95 -12.02
N ARG A 87 -7.36 -7.42 -13.25
CA ARG A 87 -7.62 -6.52 -14.37
C ARG A 87 -8.84 -5.66 -14.06
N ALA A 88 -8.69 -4.34 -14.20
CA ALA A 88 -9.78 -3.41 -13.98
C ALA A 88 -10.84 -3.57 -15.07
N THR A 89 -12.11 -3.44 -14.71
CA THR A 89 -13.26 -3.55 -15.63
C THR A 89 -13.88 -2.18 -15.89
N ALA A 90 -14.33 -1.94 -17.11
CA ALA A 90 -14.98 -0.68 -17.46
C ALA A 90 -16.34 -0.55 -16.75
N SER A 91 -16.47 0.47 -15.88
CA SER A 91 -17.69 0.74 -15.11
C SER A 91 -18.01 2.24 -15.04
N PHE A 92 -17.08 3.11 -15.43
CA PHE A 92 -17.20 4.57 -15.31
C PHE A 92 -16.81 5.27 -16.62
N SER A 93 -17.22 6.53 -16.76
CA SER A 93 -16.79 7.40 -17.85
C SER A 93 -15.38 7.92 -17.68
N ASP A 94 -14.95 8.08 -16.43
CA ASP A 94 -13.69 8.70 -16.07
C ASP A 94 -12.99 7.90 -14.95
N TYR A 95 -11.67 7.79 -15.06
CA TYR A 95 -10.81 7.08 -14.10
C TYR A 95 -9.59 7.91 -13.76
N THR A 96 -8.99 7.60 -12.64
CA THR A 96 -7.70 8.13 -12.19
C THR A 96 -6.66 7.02 -12.22
N ALA A 97 -5.74 7.06 -13.18
CA ALA A 97 -4.63 6.12 -13.25
C ALA A 97 -3.43 6.67 -12.46
N VAL A 98 -2.88 5.88 -11.54
CA VAL A 98 -1.74 6.28 -10.72
C VAL A 98 -0.44 6.04 -11.48
N LEU A 99 0.32 7.10 -11.75
CA LEU A 99 1.61 7.04 -12.44
C LEU A 99 2.79 6.99 -11.46
N ASP A 100 2.74 7.79 -10.39
CA ASP A 100 3.74 7.74 -9.32
C ASP A 100 3.06 7.70 -7.96
N GLY A 101 3.71 7.01 -7.01
CA GLY A 101 3.22 6.80 -5.65
C GLY A 101 2.47 5.49 -5.44
N GLN A 102 2.47 4.58 -6.40
CA GLN A 102 1.80 3.27 -6.32
C GLN A 102 2.09 2.54 -5.01
N GLN A 103 3.36 2.40 -4.63
CA GLN A 103 3.75 1.67 -3.42
C GLN A 103 3.15 2.30 -2.16
N ARG A 104 3.15 3.65 -2.09
CA ARG A 104 2.56 4.40 -0.98
C ARG A 104 1.04 4.21 -0.92
N ILE A 105 0.35 4.34 -2.04
CA ILE A 105 -1.12 4.17 -2.10
C ILE A 105 -1.51 2.73 -1.75
N THR A 106 -0.80 1.73 -2.30
CA THR A 106 -1.04 0.32 -1.94
C THR A 106 -0.82 0.08 -0.45
N SER A 107 0.22 0.69 0.14
CA SER A 107 0.50 0.61 1.59
C SER A 107 -0.60 1.26 2.42
N LEU A 108 -1.11 2.42 1.99
CA LEU A 108 -2.26 3.07 2.65
C LEU A 108 -3.49 2.15 2.63
N TYR A 109 -3.81 1.58 1.47
CA TYR A 109 -4.95 0.67 1.34
C TYR A 109 -4.80 -0.55 2.24
N MET A 110 -3.65 -1.25 2.18
CA MET A 110 -3.39 -2.44 2.98
C MET A 110 -3.39 -2.15 4.49
N GLY A 111 -2.83 -1.03 4.90
CA GLY A 111 -2.81 -0.67 6.31
C GLY A 111 -4.18 -0.30 6.87
N VAL A 112 -5.08 0.22 6.02
CA VAL A 112 -6.41 0.68 6.45
C VAL A 112 -7.48 -0.42 6.32
N LYS A 113 -7.46 -1.18 5.23
CA LYS A 113 -8.52 -2.15 4.91
C LYS A 113 -8.03 -3.56 4.61
N GLY A 114 -6.76 -3.70 4.24
CA GLY A 114 -6.20 -4.98 3.83
C GLY A 114 -5.58 -5.76 4.97
N LYS A 115 -4.99 -6.87 4.60
CA LYS A 115 -4.21 -7.73 5.49
C LYS A 115 -2.87 -8.09 4.87
N TYR A 116 -1.95 -8.45 5.72
CA TYR A 116 -0.60 -8.87 5.36
C TYR A 116 -0.39 -10.30 5.85
N ARG A 117 -0.55 -11.27 4.95
CA ARG A 117 -0.37 -12.69 5.27
C ARG A 117 1.09 -13.06 5.14
N THR A 118 1.70 -13.54 6.22
CA THR A 118 3.12 -13.87 6.27
C THR A 118 3.37 -15.27 6.80
N HIS A 119 4.52 -15.82 6.39
CA HIS A 119 4.98 -17.13 6.84
C HIS A 119 5.41 -17.10 8.31
N ILE A 120 4.98 -18.09 9.06
CA ILE A 120 5.37 -18.29 10.47
C ILE A 120 6.75 -18.92 10.52
N LYS A 121 7.72 -18.20 11.10
CA LYS A 121 9.11 -18.65 11.20
C LYS A 121 9.22 -20.06 11.81
N GLY A 122 9.91 -20.93 11.10
CA GLY A 122 10.17 -22.32 11.55
C GLY A 122 9.11 -23.33 11.14
N LYS A 123 8.04 -22.93 10.46
CA LYS A 123 7.08 -23.85 9.87
C LYS A 123 7.44 -24.22 8.41
N PRO A 124 6.94 -25.35 7.86
CA PRO A 124 7.13 -25.70 6.45
C PRO A 124 6.47 -24.67 5.53
N TRP A 125 7.13 -24.35 4.40
CA TRP A 125 6.60 -23.34 3.43
C TRP A 125 5.43 -23.84 2.58
N ASP A 126 5.29 -25.17 2.44
CA ASP A 126 4.32 -25.82 1.56
C ASP A 126 2.95 -26.06 2.22
N LYS A 127 2.72 -25.53 3.40
CA LYS A 127 1.49 -25.73 4.18
C LYS A 127 0.74 -24.43 4.42
N PRO A 128 -0.56 -24.34 4.07
CA PRO A 128 -1.37 -23.15 4.31
C PRO A 128 -1.42 -22.69 5.77
N GLU A 129 -1.40 -23.64 6.74
CA GLU A 129 -1.37 -23.38 8.17
C GLU A 129 -0.03 -22.80 8.68
N SER A 130 0.95 -22.69 7.79
CA SER A 130 2.23 -22.04 8.08
C SER A 130 2.22 -20.54 7.88
N TYR A 131 1.08 -19.98 7.48
CA TYR A 131 0.91 -18.57 7.26
C TYR A 131 -0.15 -17.99 8.21
N VAL A 132 0.00 -16.74 8.57
CA VAL A 132 -0.91 -16.01 9.45
C VAL A 132 -1.28 -14.66 8.85
N ASP A 133 -2.57 -14.34 8.89
CA ASP A 133 -3.08 -13.02 8.54
C ASP A 133 -2.75 -12.04 9.66
N ARG A 134 -2.17 -10.88 9.29
CA ARG A 134 -1.82 -9.81 10.19
C ARG A 134 -2.39 -8.48 9.70
N TYR A 135 -2.76 -7.63 10.62
CA TYR A 135 -3.40 -6.35 10.37
C TYR A 135 -2.54 -5.23 10.91
N LEU A 136 -2.54 -4.09 10.23
CA LEU A 136 -1.85 -2.92 10.76
C LEU A 136 -2.57 -2.40 12.00
N CYS A 137 -1.83 -2.30 13.09
CA CYS A 137 -2.30 -1.85 14.39
C CYS A 137 -1.48 -0.66 14.87
N VAL A 138 -2.09 0.17 15.70
CA VAL A 138 -1.45 1.23 16.47
C VAL A 138 -1.47 0.89 17.94
N ASP A 139 -0.35 1.08 18.64
CA ASP A 139 -0.30 1.02 20.09
C ASP A 139 -0.78 2.35 20.67
N ILE A 140 -2.00 2.35 21.19
CA ILE A 140 -2.63 3.57 21.71
C ILE A 140 -2.10 4.01 23.08
N LEU A 141 -1.29 3.17 23.72
CA LEU A 141 -0.64 3.43 25.02
C LEU A 141 0.87 3.69 24.90
N PHE A 142 1.43 3.58 23.71
CA PHE A 142 2.86 3.76 23.47
C PHE A 142 3.39 5.07 24.06
N LEU A 143 4.47 4.99 24.84
CA LEU A 143 5.15 6.16 25.40
C LEU A 143 6.21 6.65 24.39
N PRO A 144 6.11 7.90 23.88
CA PRO A 144 7.07 8.44 22.94
C PRO A 144 8.50 8.35 23.45
N GLY A 145 9.41 7.87 22.57
CA GLY A 145 10.86 7.92 22.77
C GLY A 145 11.47 9.14 22.11
N GLU A 146 12.81 9.12 21.94
CA GLU A 146 13.53 10.21 21.25
C GLU A 146 13.23 10.21 19.75
N ASP A 147 13.07 9.03 19.12
CA ASP A 147 12.94 8.87 17.67
C ASP A 147 11.51 8.53 17.21
N GLU A 148 10.69 7.91 18.06
CA GLU A 148 9.33 7.47 17.73
C GLU A 148 8.28 8.18 18.59
N GLU A 149 7.26 8.75 17.94
CA GLU A 149 6.11 9.38 18.59
C GLU A 149 4.89 8.46 18.65
N TYR A 150 4.72 7.60 17.63
CA TYR A 150 3.65 6.61 17.52
C TYR A 150 4.23 5.28 17.09
N LYS A 151 3.67 4.19 17.61
CA LYS A 151 4.13 2.83 17.30
C LYS A 151 3.09 2.07 16.51
N PHE A 152 3.51 1.55 15.37
CA PHE A 152 2.70 0.70 14.49
C PHE A 152 3.34 -0.68 14.35
N ALA A 153 2.50 -1.70 14.18
CA ALA A 153 2.95 -3.05 13.86
C ALA A 153 1.86 -3.83 13.12
N PHE A 154 2.28 -4.81 12.32
CA PHE A 154 1.37 -5.83 11.81
C PHE A 154 1.21 -6.96 12.81
N LEU A 155 0.01 -7.18 13.31
CA LEU A 155 -0.27 -8.15 14.37
C LEU A 155 -1.39 -9.11 13.95
N PRO A 156 -1.30 -10.39 14.37
CA PRO A 156 -2.39 -11.34 14.21
C PRO A 156 -3.52 -11.05 15.21
N ASP A 157 -4.73 -11.51 14.90
CA ASP A 157 -5.94 -11.21 15.68
C ASP A 157 -5.79 -11.51 17.18
N GLU A 158 -5.13 -12.59 17.56
CA GLU A 158 -4.93 -12.99 18.94
C GLU A 158 -4.06 -12.02 19.77
N SER A 159 -3.37 -11.11 19.12
CA SER A 159 -2.50 -10.10 19.78
C SER A 159 -3.15 -8.71 19.84
N ILE A 160 -4.33 -8.55 19.26
CA ILE A 160 -5.05 -7.28 19.15
C ILE A 160 -6.06 -7.16 20.28
N GLU A 161 -6.30 -5.93 20.75
CA GLU A 161 -7.20 -5.62 21.87
C GLU A 161 -6.86 -6.36 23.18
N CYS A 162 -5.59 -6.71 23.34
CA CYS A 162 -5.05 -7.34 24.54
C CYS A 162 -4.20 -6.34 25.32
N PHE A 163 -4.58 -6.07 26.56
CA PHE A 163 -3.76 -5.26 27.46
C PHE A 163 -2.54 -6.05 27.92
N LYS A 164 -1.36 -5.47 27.74
CA LYS A 164 -0.08 -6.04 28.17
C LYS A 164 0.71 -5.01 28.95
N THR A 165 1.43 -5.47 29.95
CA THR A 165 2.41 -4.67 30.70
C THR A 165 3.72 -5.44 30.67
N ASP A 166 4.81 -4.77 30.32
CA ASP A 166 6.15 -5.35 30.35
C ASP A 166 6.79 -5.24 31.77
N ASP A 167 7.99 -5.82 31.94
CA ASP A 167 8.75 -5.82 33.20
C ASP A 167 9.17 -4.41 33.63
N ASN A 168 9.10 -3.41 32.77
CA ASN A 168 9.39 -2.00 33.04
C ASN A 168 8.12 -1.17 33.28
N GLU A 169 6.97 -1.81 33.48
CA GLU A 169 5.66 -1.19 33.65
C GLU A 169 5.16 -0.39 32.43
N ASN A 170 5.72 -0.62 31.25
CA ASN A 170 5.18 -0.05 30.01
C ASN A 170 3.91 -0.80 29.62
N ASN A 171 2.88 -0.04 29.32
CA ASN A 171 1.60 -0.59 28.94
C ASN A 171 1.44 -0.55 27.42
N GLU A 172 0.98 -1.64 26.82
CA GLU A 172 0.65 -1.76 25.41
C GLU A 172 -0.82 -2.12 25.24
N TYR A 173 -1.48 -1.47 24.29
CA TYR A 173 -2.81 -1.87 23.84
C TYR A 173 -2.97 -1.54 22.35
N TRP A 174 -3.06 -2.58 21.55
CA TRP A 174 -3.07 -2.48 20.11
C TRP A 174 -4.49 -2.48 19.55
N ILE A 175 -4.79 -1.52 18.67
CA ILE A 175 -6.06 -1.42 17.93
C ILE A 175 -5.76 -1.43 16.44
N LYS A 176 -6.60 -2.12 15.66
CA LYS A 176 -6.51 -2.09 14.19
C LYS A 176 -6.73 -0.67 13.68
N VAL A 177 -5.93 -0.27 12.72
CA VAL A 177 -6.13 1.00 12.01
C VAL A 177 -7.49 1.02 11.30
N SER A 178 -7.95 -0.13 10.79
CA SER A 178 -9.28 -0.28 10.18
C SER A 178 -10.41 0.08 11.14
N THR A 179 -10.34 -0.28 12.43
CA THR A 179 -11.36 0.08 13.43
C THR A 179 -11.57 1.60 13.49
N VAL A 180 -10.48 2.37 13.49
CA VAL A 180 -10.55 3.85 13.49
C VAL A 180 -11.05 4.39 12.15
N PHE A 181 -10.66 3.75 11.05
CA PHE A 181 -11.06 4.17 9.71
C PHE A 181 -12.56 3.94 9.43
N GLU A 182 -13.16 2.92 10.00
CA GLU A 182 -14.57 2.59 9.83
C GLU A 182 -15.51 3.52 10.61
N GLU A 183 -15.03 4.20 11.65
CA GLU A 183 -15.83 5.10 12.45
C GLU A 183 -16.22 6.37 11.68
N ASP A 184 -17.46 6.80 11.86
CA ASP A 184 -18.01 7.96 11.15
C ASP A 184 -17.76 9.29 11.88
N ASP A 185 -17.53 9.26 13.19
CA ASP A 185 -17.35 10.45 14.01
C ASP A 185 -16.16 10.32 14.96
N VAL A 186 -15.41 11.41 15.09
CA VAL A 186 -14.24 11.48 15.99
C VAL A 186 -14.60 11.28 17.47
N SER A 187 -15.84 11.58 17.87
CA SER A 187 -16.31 11.35 19.24
C SER A 187 -16.30 9.86 19.63
N ASN A 188 -16.46 8.95 18.66
CA ASN A 188 -16.40 7.51 18.88
C ASN A 188 -15.02 7.04 19.35
N MET A 189 -13.98 7.83 19.14
CA MET A 189 -12.63 7.55 19.67
C MET A 189 -12.58 7.51 21.20
N ALA A 190 -13.44 8.29 21.84
CA ALA A 190 -13.59 8.24 23.30
C ALA A 190 -14.27 6.95 23.74
N ASP A 191 -15.28 6.48 23.01
CA ASP A 191 -16.00 5.25 23.33
C ASP A 191 -15.10 4.02 23.14
N ILE A 192 -14.30 3.97 22.07
CA ILE A 192 -13.28 2.93 21.87
C ILE A 192 -12.28 2.92 23.05
N ALA A 193 -11.74 4.07 23.44
CA ALA A 193 -10.80 4.16 24.56
C ALA A 193 -11.44 3.82 25.91
N LEU A 194 -12.73 4.09 26.10
CA LEU A 194 -13.47 3.74 27.31
C LEU A 194 -13.83 2.25 27.35
N GLY A 195 -14.01 1.63 26.18
CA GLY A 195 -14.31 0.19 26.03
C GLY A 195 -13.13 -0.73 26.31
N ILE A 196 -11.90 -0.21 26.53
CA ILE A 196 -10.73 -1.01 26.87
C ILE A 196 -11.00 -1.77 28.19
N PRO A 197 -10.94 -3.12 28.21
CA PRO A 197 -11.29 -3.92 29.36
C PRO A 197 -10.41 -3.59 30.58
N GLU A 198 -11.04 -3.40 31.73
CA GLU A 198 -10.36 -3.28 33.00
C GLU A 198 -10.05 -4.69 33.53
N ASN A 199 -8.85 -5.19 33.33
CA ASN A 199 -8.40 -6.40 34.01
C ASN A 199 -8.14 -6.10 35.48
N ASN A 200 -9.20 -6.14 36.34
CA ASN A 200 -9.20 -6.03 37.77
C ASN A 200 -8.43 -4.84 38.41
N SER A 201 -7.93 -3.91 37.61
CA SER A 201 -7.26 -2.70 38.05
C SER A 201 -7.84 -1.52 37.30
N ILE A 202 -8.14 -0.45 37.96
CA ILE A 202 -8.65 0.78 37.36
C ILE A 202 -7.66 1.23 36.30
N PHE A 203 -8.09 1.19 35.02
CA PHE A 203 -7.29 1.72 33.91
C PHE A 203 -7.04 3.21 34.16
N PRO A 204 -5.79 3.65 34.39
CA PRO A 204 -5.51 4.99 34.86
C PRO A 204 -6.06 6.07 33.91
N LEU A 205 -6.64 7.12 34.48
CA LEU A 205 -7.26 8.21 33.71
C LEU A 205 -6.29 8.87 32.71
N ASN A 206 -5.00 8.95 33.07
CA ASN A 206 -3.95 9.48 32.18
C ASN A 206 -3.75 8.58 30.95
N LEU A 207 -3.82 7.26 31.08
CA LEU A 207 -3.73 6.32 29.96
C LEU A 207 -4.96 6.41 29.05
N ARG A 208 -6.17 6.57 29.62
CA ARG A 208 -7.39 6.81 28.83
C ARG A 208 -7.30 8.10 28.01
N LYS A 209 -6.85 9.19 28.61
CA LYS A 209 -6.63 10.46 27.91
C LYS A 209 -5.63 10.30 26.77
N LYS A 210 -4.56 9.53 26.98
CA LYS A 210 -3.57 9.23 25.97
C LYS A 210 -4.18 8.42 24.82
N ALA A 211 -4.89 7.33 25.11
CA ALA A 211 -5.57 6.49 24.14
C ALA A 211 -6.51 7.32 23.26
N ILE A 212 -7.38 8.15 23.87
CA ILE A 212 -8.29 9.06 23.15
C ILE A 212 -7.49 10.00 22.24
N LYS A 213 -6.40 10.59 22.72
CA LYS A 213 -5.56 11.49 21.93
C LYS A 213 -4.98 10.77 20.72
N THR A 214 -4.38 9.59 20.89
CA THR A 214 -3.77 8.81 19.82
C THR A 214 -4.81 8.40 18.78
N LEU A 215 -5.96 7.86 19.20
CA LEU A 215 -7.07 7.49 18.31
C LEU A 215 -7.62 8.68 17.55
N SER A 216 -7.86 9.83 18.22
CA SER A 216 -8.36 11.04 17.57
C SER A 216 -7.35 11.61 16.57
N THR A 217 -6.04 11.54 16.88
CA THR A 217 -5.00 11.96 15.94
C THR A 217 -5.01 11.05 14.69
N LEU A 218 -5.12 9.73 14.87
CA LEU A 218 -5.21 8.79 13.75
C LEU A 218 -6.47 9.04 12.90
N TYR A 219 -7.63 9.20 13.53
CA TYR A 219 -8.87 9.52 12.83
C TYR A 219 -8.72 10.80 11.98
N ASN A 220 -8.20 11.88 12.59
CA ASN A 220 -8.01 13.14 11.88
C ASN A 220 -7.04 12.98 10.70
N ALA A 221 -5.93 12.29 10.90
CA ALA A 221 -4.91 12.07 9.88
C ALA A 221 -5.44 11.27 8.68
N LEU A 222 -6.35 10.32 8.91
CA LEU A 222 -6.93 9.48 7.86
C LEU A 222 -8.12 10.15 7.15
N LYS A 223 -8.97 10.88 7.89
CA LYS A 223 -10.28 11.32 7.39
C LYS A 223 -10.42 12.82 7.18
N LEU A 224 -9.67 13.65 7.90
CA LEU A 224 -9.86 15.09 7.87
C LEU A 224 -8.69 15.86 7.25
N VAL A 225 -7.46 15.36 7.44
CA VAL A 225 -6.27 16.02 6.90
C VAL A 225 -6.07 15.61 5.43
N GLN A 226 -5.87 16.60 4.56
CA GLN A 226 -5.64 16.40 3.13
C GLN A 226 -4.17 16.07 2.85
N ASN A 227 -3.72 14.88 3.28
CA ASN A 227 -2.34 14.41 3.16
C ASN A 227 -1.96 13.91 1.76
N VAL A 228 -2.95 13.62 0.92
CA VAL A 228 -2.73 13.11 -0.44
C VAL A 228 -2.63 14.27 -1.42
N ASN A 229 -1.41 14.72 -1.65
CA ASN A 229 -1.11 15.82 -2.56
C ASN A 229 -0.72 15.27 -3.93
N PHE A 230 -1.44 15.65 -5.00
CA PHE A 230 -1.19 15.09 -6.32
C PHE A 230 -1.26 16.12 -7.45
N TYR A 231 -0.53 15.80 -8.53
CA TYR A 231 -0.66 16.47 -9.81
C TYR A 231 -1.52 15.64 -10.75
N SER A 232 -2.49 16.28 -11.38
CA SER A 232 -3.34 15.66 -12.40
C SER A 232 -2.83 15.95 -13.80
N ALA A 233 -2.44 14.91 -14.54
CA ALA A 233 -2.19 14.98 -15.98
C ALA A 233 -3.53 14.80 -16.72
N LYS A 234 -4.16 15.92 -17.13
CA LYS A 234 -5.42 15.92 -17.89
C LYS A 234 -5.15 16.06 -19.38
N ASN A 235 -5.95 15.41 -20.23
CA ASN A 235 -5.88 15.51 -21.70
C ASN A 235 -4.48 15.20 -22.26
N LYS A 236 -3.81 14.20 -21.71
CA LYS A 236 -2.49 13.74 -22.13
C LYS A 236 -2.58 12.41 -22.87
N THR A 237 -1.80 12.28 -23.93
CA THR A 237 -1.62 11.00 -24.63
C THR A 237 -0.74 10.06 -23.79
N LEU A 238 -0.74 8.76 -24.09
CA LEU A 238 0.15 7.82 -23.43
C LEU A 238 1.62 8.23 -23.57
N THR A 239 2.04 8.69 -24.75
CA THR A 239 3.41 9.16 -25.00
C THR A 239 3.79 10.34 -24.08
N ASP A 240 2.89 11.34 -23.95
CA ASP A 240 3.12 12.45 -23.02
C ASP A 240 3.26 11.99 -21.57
N VAL A 241 2.41 11.02 -21.18
CA VAL A 241 2.38 10.47 -19.82
C VAL A 241 3.66 9.69 -19.53
N VAL A 242 4.13 8.89 -20.48
CA VAL A 242 5.38 8.17 -20.43
C VAL A 242 6.56 9.15 -20.25
N ASP A 243 6.61 10.22 -21.03
CA ASP A 243 7.63 11.26 -20.92
C ASP A 243 7.62 11.94 -19.55
N ILE A 244 6.44 12.26 -19.01
CA ILE A 244 6.29 12.84 -17.67
C ILE A 244 6.81 11.85 -16.62
N PHE A 245 6.40 10.58 -16.72
CA PHE A 245 6.78 9.53 -15.79
C PHE A 245 8.30 9.30 -15.75
N VAL A 246 8.97 9.23 -16.91
CA VAL A 246 10.44 9.13 -17.00
C VAL A 246 11.11 10.32 -16.33
N ARG A 247 10.66 11.54 -16.61
CA ARG A 247 11.26 12.76 -16.05
C ARG A 247 11.10 12.86 -14.54
N VAL A 248 9.94 12.49 -14.01
CA VAL A 248 9.65 12.50 -12.56
C VAL A 248 10.53 11.45 -11.84
N ASN A 249 10.71 10.28 -12.44
CA ASN A 249 11.46 9.18 -11.85
C ASN A 249 12.98 9.25 -12.13
N SER A 250 13.46 10.11 -13.03
CA SER A 250 14.88 10.22 -13.37
C SER A 250 15.78 10.73 -12.21
N GLY A 251 15.20 11.28 -11.15
CA GLY A 251 15.88 11.64 -9.90
C GLY A 251 15.93 10.55 -8.83
N GLY A 252 15.26 9.40 -9.04
CA GLY A 252 15.19 8.26 -8.13
C GLY A 252 15.81 6.98 -8.71
N GLN A 253 15.29 5.82 -8.27
CA GLN A 253 15.62 4.55 -8.94
C GLN A 253 15.10 4.60 -10.38
N LYS A 254 16.00 4.57 -11.35
CA LYS A 254 15.65 4.58 -12.77
C LYS A 254 14.69 3.42 -13.05
N LEU A 255 13.48 3.74 -13.54
CA LEU A 255 12.70 2.77 -14.25
C LEU A 255 13.46 2.44 -15.53
N ASP A 256 13.60 1.18 -15.75
CA ASP A 256 14.28 0.65 -16.91
C ASP A 256 13.49 1.04 -18.18
N SER A 257 14.19 1.43 -19.22
CA SER A 257 13.59 1.73 -20.52
C SER A 257 12.77 0.55 -21.06
N SER A 258 13.11 -0.67 -20.64
CA SER A 258 12.41 -1.89 -20.96
C SER A 258 11.04 -2.01 -20.28
N ASP A 259 10.87 -1.57 -19.03
CA ASP A 259 9.55 -1.51 -18.38
C ASP A 259 8.59 -0.59 -19.12
N LEU A 260 9.14 0.47 -19.69
CA LEU A 260 8.40 1.44 -20.48
C LEU A 260 7.96 0.88 -21.84
N MET A 261 8.89 0.24 -22.56
CA MET A 261 8.58 -0.40 -23.85
C MET A 261 7.56 -1.54 -23.69
N LEU A 262 7.69 -2.32 -22.62
CA LEU A 262 6.73 -3.36 -22.26
C LEU A 262 5.32 -2.80 -22.01
N SER A 263 5.22 -1.64 -21.38
CA SER A 263 3.92 -1.01 -21.10
C SER A 263 3.22 -0.54 -22.36
N VAL A 264 3.97 -0.01 -23.31
CA VAL A 264 3.45 0.41 -24.61
C VAL A 264 3.01 -0.82 -25.40
N ALA A 265 3.82 -1.86 -25.45
CA ALA A 265 3.50 -3.11 -26.14
C ALA A 265 2.31 -3.86 -25.51
N ALA A 266 2.22 -3.89 -24.18
CA ALA A 266 1.08 -4.51 -23.47
C ALA A 266 -0.22 -3.73 -23.67
N GLY A 267 -0.14 -2.41 -23.89
CA GLY A 267 -1.31 -1.56 -24.15
C GLY A 267 -1.94 -1.80 -25.53
N GLU A 268 -1.17 -2.24 -26.52
CA GLU A 268 -1.65 -2.35 -27.92
C GLU A 268 -2.15 -3.76 -28.32
N GLN A 269 -1.91 -4.80 -27.56
CA GLN A 269 -2.11 -6.21 -28.00
C GLN A 269 -3.19 -7.04 -27.28
N GLY A 270 -4.12 -6.45 -26.51
CA GLY A 270 -5.27 -7.22 -26.00
C GLY A 270 -4.90 -8.24 -24.90
N ASP A 271 -5.58 -9.37 -24.79
CA ASP A 271 -5.67 -10.28 -23.62
C ASP A 271 -4.40 -10.97 -23.09
N VAL A 272 -3.21 -10.64 -23.56
CA VAL A 272 -1.97 -11.29 -23.14
C VAL A 272 -1.16 -10.34 -22.26
N ASP A 273 -0.95 -10.71 -20.98
CA ASP A 273 -0.02 -9.99 -20.11
C ASP A 273 1.44 -10.27 -20.55
N ILE A 274 1.97 -9.36 -21.37
CA ILE A 274 3.33 -9.43 -21.93
C ILE A 274 4.38 -9.45 -20.81
N HIS A 275 4.13 -8.79 -19.67
CA HIS A 275 5.05 -8.85 -18.53
C HIS A 275 5.18 -10.28 -17.98
N VAL A 276 4.06 -11.00 -17.84
CA VAL A 276 4.08 -12.40 -17.39
C VAL A 276 4.84 -13.25 -18.40
N ARG A 277 4.57 -13.09 -19.70
CA ARG A 277 5.25 -13.87 -20.75
C ARG A 277 6.76 -13.62 -20.82
N ILE A 278 7.19 -12.36 -20.63
CA ILE A 278 8.62 -12.05 -20.63
C ILE A 278 9.28 -12.59 -19.35
N GLN A 279 8.62 -12.48 -18.20
CA GLN A 279 9.13 -13.08 -16.96
C GLN A 279 9.22 -14.60 -17.07
N GLU A 280 8.20 -15.27 -17.60
CA GLU A 280 8.22 -16.71 -17.89
C GLU A 280 9.36 -17.05 -18.85
N ALA A 281 9.54 -16.28 -19.93
CA ALA A 281 10.63 -16.48 -20.87
C ALA A 281 12.02 -16.28 -20.24
N VAL A 282 12.19 -15.27 -19.36
CA VAL A 282 13.43 -15.04 -18.58
C VAL A 282 13.69 -16.23 -17.66
N GLU A 283 12.67 -16.71 -16.96
CA GLU A 283 12.79 -17.85 -16.06
C GLU A 283 13.10 -19.15 -16.84
N GLU A 284 12.42 -19.35 -17.96
CA GLU A 284 12.62 -20.52 -18.82
C GLU A 284 14.06 -20.56 -19.37
N VAL A 285 14.58 -19.44 -19.86
CA VAL A 285 15.97 -19.32 -20.37
C VAL A 285 16.99 -19.50 -19.24
N ASN A 286 16.75 -18.93 -18.06
CA ASN A 286 17.66 -19.07 -16.93
C ASN A 286 17.64 -20.47 -16.28
N ASN A 287 16.56 -21.24 -16.48
CA ASN A 287 16.41 -22.60 -15.96
C ASN A 287 16.86 -23.69 -16.95
N VAL A 288 17.21 -23.35 -18.19
CA VAL A 288 17.78 -24.32 -19.14
C VAL A 288 19.15 -24.77 -18.63
N PRO A 289 19.40 -26.09 -18.45
CA PRO A 289 20.68 -26.60 -17.98
C PRO A 289 21.73 -26.55 -19.10
N VAL A 290 22.14 -25.36 -19.52
CA VAL A 290 23.28 -25.16 -20.43
C VAL A 290 24.50 -24.92 -19.57
N LYS A 291 25.60 -25.61 -19.87
CA LYS A 291 26.94 -25.30 -19.31
C LYS A 291 27.41 -23.95 -19.87
N ILE A 292 26.90 -22.87 -19.30
CA ILE A 292 27.37 -21.50 -19.54
C ILE A 292 28.32 -21.19 -18.39
N GLU A 293 29.45 -20.57 -18.69
CA GLU A 293 30.43 -20.13 -17.70
C GLU A 293 29.72 -19.32 -16.60
N GLU A 294 30.10 -19.56 -15.35
CA GLU A 294 29.50 -18.92 -14.16
C GLU A 294 29.40 -17.41 -14.34
N GLY A 295 28.20 -16.86 -14.36
CA GLY A 295 27.94 -15.43 -14.28
C GLY A 295 27.04 -14.82 -15.36
N PHE A 296 26.63 -15.54 -16.39
CA PHE A 296 25.70 -15.02 -17.39
C PHE A 296 24.25 -15.32 -17.00
N LYS A 297 23.47 -14.26 -16.77
CA LYS A 297 22.02 -14.34 -16.58
C LYS A 297 21.32 -13.50 -17.63
N VAL A 298 20.29 -14.06 -18.24
CA VAL A 298 19.40 -13.31 -19.11
C VAL A 298 18.46 -12.49 -18.24
N ASP A 299 18.35 -11.21 -18.52
CA ASP A 299 17.35 -10.34 -17.95
C ASP A 299 16.38 -9.83 -19.05
N LYS A 300 15.37 -9.07 -18.62
CA LYS A 300 14.37 -8.56 -19.54
C LYS A 300 14.89 -7.59 -20.60
N GLU A 301 16.02 -6.91 -20.32
CA GLU A 301 16.66 -5.97 -21.27
C GLU A 301 17.26 -6.69 -22.48
N LEU A 302 17.71 -7.93 -22.28
CA LEU A 302 18.32 -8.74 -23.33
C LEU A 302 17.28 -9.38 -24.27
N LEU A 303 16.02 -9.48 -23.82
CA LEU A 303 14.92 -10.08 -24.58
C LEU A 303 14.08 -9.03 -25.35
N LEU A 304 14.31 -7.75 -25.12
CA LEU A 304 13.66 -6.62 -25.81
C LEU A 304 14.61 -5.97 -26.82
#